data_97d6ce200bff7648b4947653d3881bd4
#
_entry.id   97d6ce200bff7648b4947653d3881bd4
#
_cell.length_a   1.000
_cell.length_b   1.000
_cell.length_c   1.000
_cell.angle_alpha   90.00
_cell.angle_beta   90.00
_cell.angle_gamma   90.00
#
_symmetry.space_group_name_H-M   'P 1'
#
loop_
_entity.id
_entity.type
_entity.pdbx_description
1 polymer ?
#
loop_
_entity_poly.entity_id
_entity_poly.type
_entity_poly.pdbx_seq_one_letter_code
_entity_poly.pdbx_strand_id
1 'polypeptide(L)'
;MRFYSSSVSHRCLFGLVLSSALLPAAFATAQEVTLTSSNGETVINGTFLSFEDDTYTIRTGLGDLRVPSKGMTCTGSGCVEVVDSIYPDASFSIAGSDTIGLGLMPLLMQTYGDKLGAESVTTETEVAGQYYVEYIGESGFGDSLDSHFVNATSSSDAFRALLDGSANIGMASRRITPTEARALRADGAGSMIDPNQEHILAVDSLIVITHPDNPVNEMSVDQLADIYTGKIRNWMELGGPDMPIVVVHRAEGSGTGALFNQRILGDADAQLSKAAVRMSDNNSVAAIVNAEPSVIGFVGIAFQRGAQAVTLTNDCGIAMSPDAFSARTEEYLLQRRLYLYNRTDSLTAEATDFLNHVQSSQVDDVILKSGFVDLGIERREMPLDGNRALRLTNKDADTYERGFLDSLLQEMANYDRLSTTFRFATASSRLDERARIDLERLTAHLEAQPEGTEIRFVGFTDNEGSFEGNLNLSADRAARVMQEVQSYAGERLTGVSMGVSGYGQLSEAACNSTDDGRKINRRVEVWIKKS
;
A
#
# COMPACT_ATOMS: atom_id res chain seq x y z
N MET A 1 5.84 -35.93 56.16
CA MET A 1 5.27 -37.27 56.28
C MET A 1 5.51 -37.94 54.93
N ARG A 2 6.49 -38.70 54.79
CA ARG A 2 6.75 -40.16 54.84
C ARG A 2 5.56 -41.02 54.45
N PHE A 3 5.69 -41.77 53.33
CA PHE A 3 5.69 -43.26 53.19
C PHE A 3 5.77 -43.57 51.70
N TYR A 4 6.82 -44.13 51.12
CA TYR A 4 7.35 -45.50 51.12
C TYR A 4 6.36 -46.57 50.65
N SER A 5 6.66 -47.24 49.57
CA SER A 5 7.06 -48.65 49.37
C SER A 5 6.46 -49.13 48.03
N SER A 6 6.93 -50.06 47.27
CA SER A 6 8.06 -50.94 47.20
C SER A 6 7.85 -51.84 45.97
N SER A 7 8.95 -52.19 45.37
CA SER A 7 9.18 -53.17 44.30
C SER A 7 8.51 -54.54 44.49
N VAL A 8 8.11 -55.19 43.37
CA VAL A 8 8.26 -56.63 43.22
C VAL A 8 8.63 -56.97 41.77
N SER A 9 9.82 -57.54 41.64
CA SER A 9 10.33 -58.20 40.46
C SER A 9 9.78 -59.60 40.32
N HIS A 10 9.34 -60.00 39.13
CA HIS A 10 9.20 -61.40 38.78
C HIS A 10 9.94 -61.66 37.45
N ARG A 11 11.07 -62.39 37.58
CA ARG A 11 11.72 -63.10 36.48
C ARG A 11 10.89 -64.32 36.13
N CYS A 12 10.57 -64.50 34.85
CA CYS A 12 10.29 -65.82 34.29
C CYS A 12 11.15 -66.03 33.06
N LEU A 13 12.08 -66.98 33.19
CA LEU A 13 12.76 -67.63 32.08
C LEU A 13 11.75 -68.47 31.31
N PHE A 14 11.65 -68.36 30.01
CA PHE A 14 11.25 -69.45 29.15
C PHE A 14 11.94 -69.40 27.79
N GLY A 15 12.44 -70.49 27.43
CA GLY A 15 13.12 -71.17 26.41
C GLY A 15 13.08 -70.60 24.98
N LEU A 16 14.29 -70.60 24.38
CA LEU A 16 14.50 -70.50 22.93
C LEU A 16 13.89 -71.73 22.23
N VAL A 17 12.90 -71.46 21.36
CA VAL A 17 12.58 -72.38 20.26
C VAL A 17 12.93 -71.64 18.98
N LEU A 18 14.03 -72.01 18.32
CA LEU A 18 14.35 -71.63 16.95
C LEU A 18 13.35 -72.27 16.00
N SER A 19 12.34 -71.55 15.57
CA SER A 19 11.58 -71.88 14.37
C SER A 19 12.17 -71.08 13.22
N SER A 20 12.89 -71.71 12.34
CA SER A 20 13.30 -71.22 11.05
C SER A 20 12.06 -71.08 10.16
N ALA A 21 11.41 -69.89 10.19
CA ALA A 21 10.42 -69.53 9.20
C ALA A 21 11.18 -69.06 7.96
N LEU A 22 11.18 -69.85 6.92
CA LEU A 22 11.47 -69.45 5.56
C LEU A 22 10.45 -68.39 5.17
N LEU A 23 10.83 -67.09 5.21
CA LEU A 23 10.15 -66.00 4.57
C LEU A 23 10.22 -66.23 3.04
N PRO A 24 9.10 -66.27 2.31
CA PRO A 24 9.14 -66.28 0.87
C PRO A 24 9.78 -64.96 0.44
N ALA A 25 10.84 -65.00 -0.38
CA ALA A 25 11.35 -63.85 -1.07
C ALA A 25 10.20 -63.26 -1.87
N ALA A 26 9.66 -62.12 -1.44
CA ALA A 26 8.79 -61.33 -2.25
C ALA A 26 9.56 -60.91 -3.49
N PHE A 27 9.29 -61.51 -4.63
CA PHE A 27 9.73 -61.01 -5.90
C PHE A 27 9.13 -59.60 -6.02
N ALA A 28 9.95 -58.56 -5.88
CA ALA A 28 9.58 -57.20 -6.24
C ALA A 28 9.21 -57.28 -7.72
N THR A 29 7.92 -57.20 -8.03
CA THR A 29 7.48 -57.05 -9.42
C THR A 29 8.02 -55.74 -9.91
N ALA A 30 8.80 -55.80 -11.00
CA ALA A 30 9.33 -54.61 -11.66
C ALA A 30 8.10 -53.70 -12.00
N GLN A 31 8.11 -52.50 -11.46
CA GLN A 31 7.05 -51.51 -11.70
C GLN A 31 7.30 -50.83 -13.02
N GLU A 32 6.52 -51.17 -14.04
CA GLU A 32 6.63 -50.58 -15.36
C GLU A 32 6.01 -49.19 -15.38
N VAL A 33 6.67 -48.23 -16.06
CA VAL A 33 6.18 -46.89 -16.29
C VAL A 33 6.32 -46.50 -17.75
N THR A 34 5.34 -45.73 -18.23
CA THR A 34 5.39 -45.04 -19.51
C THR A 34 5.25 -43.55 -19.26
N LEU A 35 6.28 -42.78 -19.62
CA LEU A 35 6.28 -41.33 -19.55
C LEU A 35 5.99 -40.76 -20.95
N THR A 36 4.94 -39.96 -21.07
CA THR A 36 4.53 -39.34 -22.35
C THR A 36 4.59 -37.81 -22.18
N SER A 37 5.29 -37.12 -23.09
CA SER A 37 5.33 -35.66 -23.09
C SER A 37 3.95 -35.06 -23.35
N SER A 38 3.69 -33.85 -22.87
CA SER A 38 2.41 -33.14 -22.99
C SER A 38 1.96 -32.96 -24.46
N ASN A 39 2.90 -32.86 -25.41
CA ASN A 39 2.61 -32.82 -26.84
C ASN A 39 2.46 -34.20 -27.48
N GLY A 40 2.64 -35.28 -26.73
CA GLY A 40 2.50 -36.67 -27.20
C GLY A 40 3.64 -37.17 -28.11
N GLU A 41 4.63 -36.35 -28.42
CA GLU A 41 5.70 -36.69 -29.39
C GLU A 41 6.78 -37.59 -28.77
N THR A 42 6.99 -37.51 -27.49
CA THR A 42 8.00 -38.31 -26.78
C THR A 42 7.32 -39.30 -25.85
N VAL A 43 7.60 -40.59 -26.05
CA VAL A 43 7.12 -41.67 -25.19
C VAL A 43 8.31 -42.50 -24.73
N ILE A 44 8.49 -42.59 -23.41
CA ILE A 44 9.61 -43.32 -22.80
C ILE A 44 9.04 -44.44 -21.94
N ASN A 45 9.37 -45.69 -22.25
CA ASN A 45 8.96 -46.87 -21.50
C ASN A 45 10.13 -47.42 -20.69
N GLY A 46 9.90 -47.82 -19.47
CA GLY A 46 10.93 -48.41 -18.65
C GLY A 46 10.44 -48.90 -17.31
N THR A 47 11.37 -49.45 -16.52
CA THR A 47 11.13 -49.90 -15.16
C THR A 47 11.44 -48.76 -14.19
N PHE A 48 10.50 -48.42 -13.32
CA PHE A 48 10.69 -47.41 -12.27
C PHE A 48 11.80 -47.80 -11.31
N LEU A 49 12.72 -46.87 -11.04
CA LEU A 49 13.82 -47.05 -10.07
C LEU A 49 13.66 -46.16 -8.84
N SER A 50 13.48 -44.86 -9.06
CA SER A 50 13.23 -43.85 -8.00
C SER A 50 12.54 -42.61 -8.55
N PHE A 51 11.96 -41.83 -7.63
CA PHE A 51 11.43 -40.50 -7.89
C PHE A 51 11.99 -39.57 -6.81
N GLU A 52 12.86 -38.64 -7.19
CA GLU A 52 13.52 -37.68 -6.30
C GLU A 52 13.63 -36.35 -7.03
N ASP A 53 13.41 -35.24 -6.33
CA ASP A 53 13.50 -33.88 -6.86
C ASP A 53 12.71 -33.72 -8.19
N ASP A 54 11.42 -34.14 -8.17
CA ASP A 54 10.50 -34.09 -9.32
C ASP A 54 11.03 -34.79 -10.58
N THR A 55 11.95 -35.73 -10.42
CA THR A 55 12.61 -36.44 -11.52
C THR A 55 12.42 -37.96 -11.36
N TYR A 56 11.84 -38.58 -12.39
CA TYR A 56 11.81 -40.03 -12.53
C TYR A 56 13.19 -40.55 -12.92
N THR A 57 13.69 -41.55 -12.22
CA THR A 57 14.80 -42.39 -12.69
C THR A 57 14.21 -43.72 -13.13
N ILE A 58 14.33 -44.00 -14.42
CA ILE A 58 13.76 -45.21 -15.04
C ILE A 58 14.84 -45.99 -15.76
N ARG A 59 14.75 -47.29 -15.71
CA ARG A 59 15.62 -48.21 -16.45
C ARG A 59 14.99 -48.56 -17.78
N THR A 60 15.68 -48.22 -18.84
CA THR A 60 15.30 -48.54 -20.22
C THR A 60 16.24 -49.52 -20.87
N GLY A 61 15.97 -49.99 -22.09
CA GLY A 61 16.92 -50.81 -22.85
C GLY A 61 18.24 -50.12 -23.23
N LEU A 62 18.32 -48.78 -23.06
CA LEU A 62 19.51 -47.97 -23.33
C LEU A 62 20.26 -47.59 -22.04
N GLY A 63 19.76 -48.00 -20.88
CA GLY A 63 20.33 -47.67 -19.55
C GLY A 63 19.36 -46.89 -18.69
N ASP A 64 19.85 -46.40 -17.54
CA ASP A 64 19.08 -45.61 -16.58
C ASP A 64 18.99 -44.17 -17.08
N LEU A 65 17.73 -43.69 -17.24
CA LEU A 65 17.41 -42.32 -17.68
C LEU A 65 16.80 -41.53 -16.52
N ARG A 66 17.17 -40.26 -16.42
CA ARG A 66 16.52 -39.29 -15.52
C ARG A 66 15.61 -38.40 -16.38
N VAL A 67 14.32 -38.42 -16.06
CA VAL A 67 13.28 -37.70 -16.81
C VAL A 67 12.53 -36.81 -15.85
N PRO A 68 12.59 -35.46 -16.00
CA PRO A 68 11.76 -34.55 -15.18
C PRO A 68 10.28 -34.89 -15.29
N SER A 69 9.54 -34.84 -14.19
CA SER A 69 8.08 -35.11 -14.20
C SER A 69 7.29 -33.97 -14.86
N LYS A 70 7.81 -32.74 -14.80
CA LYS A 70 7.18 -31.56 -15.36
C LYS A 70 6.99 -31.72 -16.89
N GLY A 71 5.73 -31.61 -17.34
CA GLY A 71 5.38 -31.79 -18.75
C GLY A 71 5.35 -33.25 -19.23
N MET A 72 5.36 -34.22 -18.29
CA MET A 72 5.25 -35.65 -18.60
C MET A 72 4.04 -36.27 -17.92
N THR A 73 3.23 -36.99 -18.65
CA THR A 73 2.18 -37.84 -18.09
C THR A 73 2.72 -39.25 -17.84
N CYS A 74 2.61 -39.73 -16.61
CA CYS A 74 3.02 -41.09 -16.25
C CYS A 74 1.82 -42.04 -16.27
N THR A 75 1.99 -43.22 -16.89
CA THR A 75 1.06 -44.33 -16.84
C THR A 75 1.80 -45.62 -16.52
N GLY A 76 1.23 -46.48 -15.65
CA GLY A 76 1.84 -47.72 -15.22
C GLY A 76 1.86 -47.88 -13.71
N SER A 77 2.26 -49.09 -13.24
CA SER A 77 2.24 -49.43 -11.82
C SER A 77 3.35 -48.76 -10.98
N GLY A 78 4.35 -48.19 -11.66
CA GLY A 78 5.46 -47.47 -11.03
C GLY A 78 5.28 -45.94 -11.03
N CYS A 79 4.11 -45.45 -11.48
CA CYS A 79 3.87 -44.00 -11.44
C CYS A 79 3.66 -43.53 -10.01
N VAL A 80 4.44 -42.55 -9.60
CA VAL A 80 4.18 -41.77 -8.40
C VAL A 80 3.05 -40.82 -8.75
N GLU A 81 2.02 -40.70 -7.91
CA GLU A 81 1.07 -39.59 -8.01
C GLU A 81 1.87 -38.31 -7.74
N VAL A 82 2.35 -37.70 -8.78
CA VAL A 82 2.80 -36.32 -8.71
C VAL A 82 1.51 -35.52 -8.62
N VAL A 83 1.17 -35.06 -7.43
CA VAL A 83 0.20 -34.01 -7.26
C VAL A 83 0.92 -32.78 -7.80
N ASP A 84 0.87 -32.57 -9.12
CA ASP A 84 1.26 -31.28 -9.67
C ASP A 84 0.49 -30.24 -8.87
N SER A 85 1.22 -29.37 -8.19
CA SER A 85 0.61 -28.21 -7.56
C SER A 85 -0.22 -27.54 -8.65
N ILE A 86 -1.53 -27.41 -8.44
CA ILE A 86 -2.40 -26.69 -9.37
C ILE A 86 -1.98 -25.20 -9.48
N TYR A 87 -1.04 -24.80 -8.65
CA TYR A 87 -0.48 -23.47 -8.60
C TYR A 87 0.97 -23.46 -9.14
N PRO A 88 1.35 -22.46 -9.94
CA PRO A 88 2.71 -22.30 -10.44
C PRO A 88 3.71 -22.04 -9.31
N ASP A 89 4.97 -22.43 -9.50
CA ASP A 89 6.06 -22.05 -8.60
C ASP A 89 6.31 -20.55 -8.71
N ALA A 90 6.12 -19.81 -7.64
CA ALA A 90 6.32 -18.36 -7.63
C ALA A 90 7.80 -18.00 -7.47
N SER A 91 8.35 -17.14 -8.36
CA SER A 91 9.71 -16.62 -8.25
C SER A 91 9.89 -15.68 -7.06
N PHE A 92 8.83 -14.99 -6.67
CA PHE A 92 8.73 -14.24 -5.42
C PHE A 92 7.29 -14.11 -4.94
N SER A 93 7.14 -13.75 -3.68
CA SER A 93 5.85 -13.57 -3.03
C SER A 93 5.68 -12.16 -2.44
N ILE A 94 4.44 -11.68 -2.49
CA ILE A 94 4.02 -10.39 -1.94
C ILE A 94 2.93 -10.63 -0.91
N ALA A 95 3.05 -10.05 0.29
CA ALA A 95 2.03 -10.20 1.32
C ALA A 95 1.68 -8.87 1.98
N GLY A 96 0.45 -8.74 2.46
CA GLY A 96 0.03 -7.64 3.31
C GLY A 96 -1.30 -7.00 2.95
N SER A 97 -1.33 -5.69 2.84
CA SER A 97 -2.54 -4.87 2.76
C SER A 97 -3.52 -5.31 1.66
N ASP A 98 -4.75 -5.63 2.05
CA ASP A 98 -5.89 -5.86 1.16
C ASP A 98 -6.16 -4.65 0.22
N THR A 99 -5.95 -3.44 0.72
CA THR A 99 -6.12 -2.20 -0.06
C THR A 99 -5.24 -2.22 -1.31
N ILE A 100 -3.97 -2.63 -1.18
CA ILE A 100 -3.04 -2.73 -2.30
C ILE A 100 -3.29 -4.02 -3.06
N GLY A 101 -3.34 -5.16 -2.35
CA GLY A 101 -3.38 -6.49 -2.94
C GLY A 101 -4.65 -6.78 -3.75
N LEU A 102 -5.81 -6.27 -3.33
CA LEU A 102 -7.08 -6.44 -4.05
C LEU A 102 -7.44 -5.25 -4.96
N GLY A 103 -6.91 -4.05 -4.65
CA GLY A 103 -7.28 -2.83 -5.35
C GLY A 103 -6.32 -2.44 -6.47
N LEU A 104 -5.04 -2.59 -6.27
CA LEU A 104 -4.00 -2.05 -7.15
C LEU A 104 -3.11 -3.15 -7.76
N MET A 105 -2.70 -4.13 -6.95
CA MET A 105 -1.71 -5.13 -7.35
C MET A 105 -2.07 -5.92 -8.61
N PRO A 106 -3.34 -6.35 -8.82
CA PRO A 106 -3.69 -7.07 -10.05
C PRO A 106 -3.40 -6.27 -11.33
N LEU A 107 -3.64 -4.96 -11.32
CA LEU A 107 -3.36 -4.09 -12.46
C LEU A 107 -1.85 -3.83 -12.62
N LEU A 108 -1.10 -3.70 -11.53
CA LEU A 108 0.36 -3.57 -11.58
C LEU A 108 1.01 -4.83 -12.14
N MET A 109 0.52 -6.01 -11.74
CA MET A 109 0.97 -7.29 -12.28
C MET A 109 0.69 -7.40 -13.78
N GLN A 110 -0.47 -6.92 -14.23
CA GLN A 110 -0.80 -6.88 -15.66
C GLN A 110 0.19 -6.00 -16.43
N THR A 111 0.50 -4.79 -15.95
CA THR A 111 1.50 -3.92 -16.62
C THR A 111 2.90 -4.51 -16.60
N TYR A 112 3.22 -5.30 -15.58
CA TYR A 112 4.48 -6.00 -15.53
C TYR A 112 4.54 -7.12 -16.58
N GLY A 113 3.45 -7.85 -16.79
CA GLY A 113 3.30 -8.79 -17.90
C GLY A 113 3.50 -8.11 -19.27
N ASP A 114 2.87 -6.95 -19.47
CA ASP A 114 3.07 -6.15 -20.71
C ASP A 114 4.56 -5.80 -20.91
N LYS A 115 5.27 -5.42 -19.84
CA LYS A 115 6.73 -5.17 -19.87
C LYS A 115 7.52 -6.41 -20.26
N LEU A 116 7.11 -7.60 -19.81
CA LEU A 116 7.75 -8.88 -20.16
C LEU A 116 7.38 -9.37 -21.57
N GLY A 117 6.42 -8.75 -22.25
CA GLY A 117 5.84 -9.25 -23.51
C GLY A 117 5.05 -10.54 -23.29
N ALA A 118 4.30 -10.62 -22.20
CA ALA A 118 3.57 -11.80 -21.75
C ALA A 118 2.12 -11.49 -21.41
N GLU A 119 1.24 -12.46 -21.59
CA GLU A 119 -0.12 -12.42 -21.05
C GLU A 119 -0.09 -12.77 -19.55
N SER A 120 -0.77 -11.96 -18.75
CA SER A 120 -0.88 -12.18 -17.30
C SER A 120 -2.13 -12.99 -16.98
N VAL A 121 -1.97 -14.18 -16.43
CA VAL A 121 -3.07 -15.08 -16.04
C VAL A 121 -3.14 -15.13 -14.53
N THR A 122 -4.28 -14.72 -13.95
CA THR A 122 -4.52 -14.74 -12.50
C THR A 122 -5.32 -15.97 -12.10
N THR A 123 -4.82 -16.75 -11.14
CA THR A 123 -5.48 -17.92 -10.56
C THR A 123 -5.70 -17.70 -9.07
N GLU A 124 -6.95 -17.58 -8.64
CA GLU A 124 -7.31 -17.49 -7.22
C GLU A 124 -7.10 -18.84 -6.52
N THR A 125 -6.69 -18.80 -5.25
CA THR A 125 -6.61 -19.98 -4.40
C THR A 125 -7.94 -20.20 -3.66
N GLU A 126 -8.06 -21.29 -2.91
CA GLU A 126 -9.22 -21.53 -2.03
C GLU A 126 -9.28 -20.54 -0.84
N VAL A 127 -8.18 -19.83 -0.56
CA VAL A 127 -8.10 -18.85 0.52
C VAL A 127 -8.39 -17.46 -0.03
N ALA A 128 -9.41 -16.82 0.50
CA ALA A 128 -9.80 -15.48 0.07
C ALA A 128 -8.63 -14.48 0.20
N GLY A 129 -8.38 -13.72 -0.87
CA GLY A 129 -7.30 -12.75 -0.93
C GLY A 129 -5.94 -13.34 -1.35
N GLN A 130 -5.86 -14.63 -1.64
CA GLN A 130 -4.67 -15.27 -2.17
C GLN A 130 -4.84 -15.62 -3.64
N TYR A 131 -3.86 -15.27 -4.45
CA TYR A 131 -3.84 -15.58 -5.87
C TYR A 131 -2.42 -15.65 -6.42
N TYR A 132 -2.29 -16.39 -7.53
CA TYR A 132 -1.09 -16.43 -8.35
C TYR A 132 -1.30 -15.60 -9.61
N VAL A 133 -0.24 -14.96 -10.08
CA VAL A 133 -0.20 -14.34 -11.42
C VAL A 133 0.92 -15.00 -12.19
N GLU A 134 0.58 -15.67 -13.26
CA GLU A 134 1.50 -16.33 -14.17
C GLU A 134 1.63 -15.52 -15.46
N TYR A 135 2.84 -15.41 -15.99
CA TYR A 135 3.15 -14.67 -17.20
C TYR A 135 3.43 -15.66 -18.34
N ILE A 136 2.52 -15.72 -19.28
CA ILE A 136 2.60 -16.65 -20.43
C ILE A 136 3.15 -15.90 -21.63
N GLY A 137 4.28 -16.36 -22.17
CA GLY A 137 4.92 -15.73 -23.32
C GLY A 137 4.11 -15.88 -24.61
N GLU A 138 4.12 -14.84 -25.46
CA GLU A 138 3.43 -14.82 -26.76
C GLU A 138 4.03 -15.79 -27.80
N SER A 139 5.19 -16.36 -27.54
CA SER A 139 5.88 -17.25 -28.49
C SER A 139 5.25 -18.65 -28.55
N GLY A 140 4.01 -18.73 -29.02
CA GLY A 140 3.39 -19.92 -29.65
C GLY A 140 3.29 -21.24 -28.87
N PHE A 141 3.96 -21.41 -27.74
CA PHE A 141 4.03 -22.65 -26.97
C PHE A 141 3.43 -22.53 -25.56
N GLY A 142 3.01 -21.32 -25.14
CA GLY A 142 2.39 -21.11 -23.83
C GLY A 142 3.35 -21.36 -22.65
N ASP A 143 4.66 -21.14 -22.86
CA ASP A 143 5.64 -21.32 -21.80
C ASP A 143 5.47 -20.25 -20.72
N SER A 144 5.39 -20.66 -19.46
CA SER A 144 5.41 -19.78 -18.31
C SER A 144 6.79 -19.12 -18.22
N LEU A 145 6.83 -17.79 -18.33
CA LEU A 145 8.06 -17.01 -18.22
C LEU A 145 8.41 -16.74 -16.77
N ASP A 146 7.39 -16.50 -15.94
CA ASP A 146 7.51 -16.18 -14.51
C ASP A 146 6.16 -16.35 -13.83
N SER A 147 6.15 -16.40 -12.49
CA SER A 147 4.93 -16.34 -11.70
C SER A 147 5.17 -15.72 -10.32
N HIS A 148 4.15 -15.05 -9.81
CA HIS A 148 4.19 -14.39 -8.51
C HIS A 148 3.02 -14.79 -7.64
N PHE A 149 3.26 -14.93 -6.33
CA PHE A 149 2.20 -15.21 -5.37
C PHE A 149 1.84 -13.94 -4.59
N VAL A 150 0.55 -13.65 -4.47
CA VAL A 150 0.03 -12.51 -3.71
C VAL A 150 -0.88 -13.00 -2.58
N ASN A 151 -0.62 -12.51 -1.37
CA ASN A 151 -1.43 -12.77 -0.17
C ASN A 151 -1.95 -11.44 0.40
N ALA A 152 -3.15 -11.04 0.01
CA ALA A 152 -3.80 -9.80 0.38
C ALA A 152 -4.62 -9.98 1.67
N THR A 153 -4.09 -9.50 2.79
CA THR A 153 -4.68 -9.63 4.14
C THR A 153 -4.71 -8.30 4.88
N SER A 154 -3.67 -7.99 5.64
CA SER A 154 -3.56 -6.73 6.40
C SER A 154 -2.17 -6.13 6.33
N SER A 155 -2.06 -4.82 6.59
CA SER A 155 -0.75 -4.15 6.63
C SER A 155 0.18 -4.71 7.71
N SER A 156 -0.33 -5.26 8.80
CA SER A 156 0.48 -5.90 9.84
C SER A 156 1.05 -7.24 9.38
N ASP A 157 0.32 -7.95 8.52
CA ASP A 157 0.77 -9.21 7.95
C ASP A 157 1.94 -9.03 6.98
N ALA A 158 2.04 -7.87 6.31
CA ALA A 158 3.21 -7.53 5.50
C ALA A 158 4.52 -7.68 6.30
N PHE A 159 4.56 -7.08 7.48
CA PHE A 159 5.77 -7.07 8.30
C PHE A 159 6.02 -8.41 8.99
N ARG A 160 4.95 -9.17 9.26
CA ARG A 160 5.06 -10.55 9.76
C ARG A 160 5.62 -11.47 8.69
N ALA A 161 5.11 -11.40 7.46
CA ALA A 161 5.56 -12.20 6.34
C ALA A 161 7.01 -11.89 5.92
N LEU A 162 7.43 -10.61 6.02
CA LEU A 162 8.83 -10.24 5.85
C LEU A 162 9.72 -10.79 6.98
N LEU A 163 9.21 -10.88 8.22
CA LEU A 163 9.97 -11.36 9.37
C LEU A 163 10.14 -12.88 9.36
N ASP A 164 9.10 -13.63 8.99
CA ASP A 164 9.14 -15.10 8.91
C ASP A 164 9.64 -15.63 7.55
N GLY A 165 9.91 -14.73 6.60
CA GLY A 165 10.46 -15.08 5.28
C GLY A 165 9.42 -15.66 4.31
N SER A 166 8.13 -15.61 4.62
CA SER A 166 7.06 -16.09 3.72
C SER A 166 6.74 -15.11 2.58
N ALA A 167 7.28 -13.89 2.60
CA ALA A 167 7.21 -12.94 1.50
C ALA A 167 8.53 -12.21 1.26
N ASN A 168 8.82 -11.92 -0.02
CA ASN A 168 9.95 -11.11 -0.45
C ASN A 168 9.61 -9.61 -0.39
N ILE A 169 8.33 -9.27 -0.66
CA ILE A 169 7.81 -7.91 -0.67
C ILE A 169 6.62 -7.83 0.27
N GLY A 170 6.66 -6.86 1.19
CA GLY A 170 5.53 -6.50 2.05
C GLY A 170 4.77 -5.31 1.48
N MET A 171 3.45 -5.37 1.39
CA MET A 171 2.61 -4.25 0.99
C MET A 171 1.80 -3.70 2.16
N ALA A 172 1.89 -2.40 2.42
CA ALA A 172 1.25 -1.77 3.57
C ALA A 172 0.57 -0.45 3.23
N SER A 173 -0.64 -0.26 3.72
CA SER A 173 -1.41 0.99 3.59
C SER A 173 -1.23 1.93 4.80
N ARG A 174 -0.12 1.77 5.49
CA ARG A 174 0.45 2.64 6.51
C ARG A 174 1.96 2.48 6.55
N ARG A 175 2.65 3.45 7.09
CA ARG A 175 4.08 3.30 7.33
C ARG A 175 4.35 2.21 8.39
N ILE A 176 5.49 1.57 8.31
CA ILE A 176 5.99 0.62 9.31
C ILE A 176 6.06 1.28 10.69
N THR A 177 5.66 0.57 11.72
CA THR A 177 5.78 1.06 13.11
C THR A 177 7.21 0.91 13.62
N PRO A 178 7.63 1.73 14.61
CA PRO A 178 8.95 1.59 15.23
C PRO A 178 9.20 0.21 15.84
N THR A 179 8.16 -0.50 16.27
CA THR A 179 8.26 -1.86 16.84
C THR A 179 8.53 -2.89 15.75
N GLU A 180 7.80 -2.84 14.65
CA GLU A 180 8.00 -3.71 13.47
C GLU A 180 9.38 -3.48 12.85
N ALA A 181 9.79 -2.21 12.68
CA ALA A 181 11.09 -1.86 12.13
C ALA A 181 12.26 -2.36 13.02
N ARG A 182 12.11 -2.30 14.35
CA ARG A 182 13.12 -2.86 15.27
C ARG A 182 13.20 -4.38 15.20
N ALA A 183 12.04 -5.06 15.10
CA ALA A 183 12.00 -6.52 14.97
C ALA A 183 12.70 -6.99 13.69
N LEU A 184 12.37 -6.42 12.54
CA LEU A 184 13.00 -6.74 11.25
C LEU A 184 14.50 -6.40 11.23
N ARG A 185 14.90 -5.26 11.82
CA ARG A 185 16.31 -4.93 11.95
C ARG A 185 17.08 -5.93 12.82
N ALA A 186 16.48 -6.40 13.92
CA ALA A 186 17.09 -7.39 14.81
C ALA A 186 17.24 -8.75 14.12
N ASP A 187 16.36 -9.06 13.16
CA ASP A 187 16.41 -10.27 12.33
C ASP A 187 17.35 -10.15 11.11
N GLY A 188 18.03 -9.01 10.93
CA GLY A 188 18.98 -8.83 9.84
C GLY A 188 18.40 -8.26 8.54
N ALA A 189 17.12 -7.93 8.50
CA ALA A 189 16.43 -7.42 7.31
C ALA A 189 16.91 -6.04 6.82
N GLY A 190 17.74 -5.32 7.61
CA GLY A 190 18.23 -3.98 7.29
C GLY A 190 17.45 -2.87 7.96
N SER A 191 17.44 -1.68 7.37
CA SER A 191 16.75 -0.50 7.89
C SER A 191 15.48 -0.26 7.08
N MET A 192 14.33 -0.73 7.57
CA MET A 192 13.03 -0.64 6.87
C MET A 192 12.56 0.79 6.54
N ILE A 193 13.29 1.81 6.93
CA ILE A 193 13.05 3.21 6.59
C ILE A 193 14.12 3.77 5.63
N ASP A 194 14.98 2.91 5.12
CA ASP A 194 15.96 3.27 4.08
C ASP A 194 15.25 3.38 2.73
N PRO A 195 15.58 4.37 1.87
CA PRO A 195 14.97 4.54 0.55
C PRO A 195 15.07 3.31 -0.38
N ASN A 196 16.00 2.40 -0.12
CA ASN A 196 16.12 1.16 -0.88
C ASN A 196 15.24 0.01 -0.32
N GLN A 197 14.55 0.24 0.79
CA GLN A 197 13.70 -0.75 1.46
C GLN A 197 12.27 -0.25 1.72
N GLU A 198 12.06 1.06 1.77
CA GLU A 198 10.75 1.71 1.91
C GLU A 198 10.41 2.43 0.60
N HIS A 199 9.45 1.91 -0.14
CA HIS A 199 9.03 2.42 -1.44
C HIS A 199 7.62 2.98 -1.34
N ILE A 200 7.44 4.28 -1.63
CA ILE A 200 6.11 4.88 -1.75
C ILE A 200 5.58 4.54 -3.14
N LEU A 201 4.48 3.79 -3.18
CA LEU A 201 3.87 3.30 -4.42
C LEU A 201 2.84 4.30 -4.96
N ALA A 202 1.96 4.77 -4.10
CA ALA A 202 0.82 5.63 -4.45
C ALA A 202 0.32 6.37 -3.21
N VAL A 203 -0.64 7.26 -3.40
CA VAL A 203 -1.43 7.86 -2.33
C VAL A 203 -2.86 7.35 -2.41
N ASP A 204 -3.47 7.11 -1.25
CA ASP A 204 -4.87 6.76 -1.11
C ASP A 204 -5.56 7.77 -0.18
N SER A 205 -6.85 7.97 -0.39
CA SER A 205 -7.70 8.77 0.47
C SER A 205 -8.80 7.88 1.05
N LEU A 206 -8.92 7.87 2.38
CA LEU A 206 -10.07 7.25 3.00
C LEU A 206 -11.26 8.19 2.90
N ILE A 207 -12.39 7.63 2.52
CA ILE A 207 -13.68 8.33 2.53
C ILE A 207 -14.61 7.68 3.55
N VAL A 208 -15.38 8.51 4.23
CA VAL A 208 -16.53 8.05 5.01
C VAL A 208 -17.68 7.84 4.05
N ILE A 209 -18.36 6.71 4.16
CA ILE A 209 -19.43 6.33 3.26
C ILE A 209 -20.73 6.02 4.01
N THR A 210 -21.83 6.42 3.41
CA THR A 210 -23.19 6.10 3.81
C THR A 210 -23.98 5.52 2.63
N HIS A 211 -25.17 4.98 2.91
CA HIS A 211 -26.07 4.54 1.85
C HIS A 211 -26.43 5.70 0.91
N PRO A 212 -26.56 5.47 -0.41
CA PRO A 212 -26.87 6.53 -1.38
C PRO A 212 -28.13 7.35 -1.05
N ASP A 213 -29.13 6.73 -0.41
CA ASP A 213 -30.38 7.40 -0.03
C ASP A 213 -30.31 8.10 1.35
N ASN A 214 -29.16 8.05 2.04
CA ASN A 214 -29.02 8.77 3.31
C ASN A 214 -28.87 10.27 3.03
N PRO A 215 -29.74 11.14 3.60
CA PRO A 215 -29.67 12.58 3.33
C PRO A 215 -28.48 13.27 4.01
N VAL A 216 -27.81 12.61 4.99
CA VAL A 216 -26.65 13.16 5.69
C VAL A 216 -25.40 12.93 4.83
N ASN A 217 -24.97 13.97 4.12
CA ASN A 217 -23.83 13.95 3.19
C ASN A 217 -22.67 14.86 3.62
N GLU A 218 -22.82 15.50 4.79
CA GLU A 218 -21.79 16.35 5.39
C GLU A 218 -21.83 16.21 6.90
N MET A 219 -20.66 16.17 7.55
CA MET A 219 -20.53 16.20 9.01
C MET A 219 -19.15 16.71 9.45
N SER A 220 -19.06 17.17 10.71
CA SER A 220 -17.77 17.54 11.27
C SER A 220 -16.96 16.31 11.66
N VAL A 221 -15.63 16.47 11.80
CA VAL A 221 -14.72 15.43 12.31
C VAL A 221 -15.15 15.00 13.72
N ASP A 222 -15.58 15.95 14.57
CA ASP A 222 -16.06 15.66 15.91
C ASP A 222 -17.35 14.84 15.92
N GLN A 223 -18.31 15.18 15.03
CA GLN A 223 -19.53 14.39 14.87
C GLN A 223 -19.21 12.95 14.43
N LEU A 224 -18.26 12.79 13.50
CA LEU A 224 -17.80 11.47 13.08
C LEU A 224 -17.17 10.69 14.26
N ALA A 225 -16.32 11.33 15.04
CA ALA A 225 -15.75 10.72 16.25
C ALA A 225 -16.83 10.33 17.27
N ASP A 226 -17.83 11.18 17.46
CA ASP A 226 -18.95 10.92 18.39
C ASP A 226 -19.85 9.76 17.91
N ILE A 227 -20.02 9.56 16.60
CA ILE A 227 -20.69 8.37 16.02
C ILE A 227 -19.88 7.12 16.37
N TYR A 228 -18.58 7.11 16.06
CA TYR A 228 -17.74 5.92 16.23
C TYR A 228 -17.47 5.57 17.70
N THR A 229 -17.55 6.53 18.60
CA THR A 229 -17.50 6.30 20.06
C THR A 229 -18.86 5.94 20.66
N GLY A 230 -19.95 6.09 19.90
CA GLY A 230 -21.31 5.77 20.31
C GLY A 230 -21.98 6.83 21.18
N LYS A 231 -21.53 8.08 21.11
CA LYS A 231 -22.22 9.23 21.69
C LYS A 231 -23.42 9.64 20.82
N ILE A 232 -23.22 9.77 19.52
CA ILE A 232 -24.29 9.94 18.52
C ILE A 232 -24.69 8.54 18.03
N ARG A 233 -25.98 8.21 18.10
CA ARG A 233 -26.49 6.86 17.81
C ARG A 233 -27.68 6.83 16.86
N ASN A 234 -28.21 7.97 16.49
CA ASN A 234 -29.36 8.09 15.61
C ASN A 234 -29.12 9.15 14.54
N TRP A 235 -29.44 8.85 13.29
CA TRP A 235 -29.29 9.78 12.18
C TRP A 235 -30.07 11.09 12.37
N MET A 236 -31.17 11.06 13.14
CA MET A 236 -31.96 12.26 13.46
C MET A 236 -31.11 13.32 14.20
N GLU A 237 -30.12 12.93 14.97
CA GLU A 237 -29.21 13.84 15.70
C GLU A 237 -28.34 14.69 14.74
N LEU A 238 -28.23 14.22 13.48
CA LEU A 238 -27.50 14.87 12.38
C LEU A 238 -28.43 15.46 11.29
N GLY A 239 -29.75 15.58 11.59
CA GLY A 239 -30.73 16.07 10.62
C GLY A 239 -31.22 15.04 9.62
N GLY A 240 -30.87 13.78 9.80
CA GLY A 240 -31.35 12.65 9.00
C GLY A 240 -32.67 12.06 9.53
N PRO A 241 -33.07 10.89 9.03
CA PRO A 241 -34.27 10.17 9.48
C PRO A 241 -34.12 9.65 10.93
N ASP A 242 -35.26 9.38 11.59
CA ASP A 242 -35.27 8.68 12.90
C ASP A 242 -34.91 7.20 12.68
N MET A 243 -33.62 6.92 12.66
CA MET A 243 -33.05 5.62 12.36
C MET A 243 -31.74 5.43 13.14
N PRO A 244 -31.56 4.29 13.85
CA PRO A 244 -30.31 4.01 14.55
C PRO A 244 -29.11 3.98 13.59
N ILE A 245 -27.96 4.45 14.05
CA ILE A 245 -26.71 4.35 13.31
C ILE A 245 -26.03 3.01 13.61
N VAL A 246 -25.75 2.23 12.57
CA VAL A 246 -24.94 1.01 12.64
C VAL A 246 -23.51 1.35 12.18
N VAL A 247 -22.57 1.30 13.10
CA VAL A 247 -21.16 1.64 12.86
C VAL A 247 -20.42 0.42 12.33
N VAL A 248 -19.77 0.55 11.20
CA VAL A 248 -18.86 -0.46 10.65
C VAL A 248 -17.42 0.02 10.72
N HIS A 249 -16.55 -0.83 11.25
CA HIS A 249 -15.12 -0.60 11.42
C HIS A 249 -14.31 -1.75 10.82
N ARG A 250 -13.04 -1.52 10.53
CA ARG A 250 -12.13 -2.53 10.00
C ARG A 250 -11.59 -3.45 11.12
N ALA A 251 -11.26 -4.69 10.76
CA ALA A 251 -10.63 -5.65 11.66
C ALA A 251 -9.25 -5.17 12.16
N GLU A 252 -8.74 -5.79 13.21
CA GLU A 252 -7.40 -5.51 13.72
C GLU A 252 -6.32 -5.79 12.66
N GLY A 253 -5.23 -5.02 12.72
CA GLY A 253 -4.15 -5.11 11.73
C GLY A 253 -4.39 -4.35 10.44
N SER A 254 -5.64 -3.92 10.16
CA SER A 254 -5.97 -3.12 8.99
C SER A 254 -5.27 -1.76 9.02
N GLY A 255 -4.48 -1.45 7.98
CA GLY A 255 -3.90 -0.12 7.82
C GLY A 255 -4.96 0.98 7.64
N THR A 256 -6.10 0.65 7.02
CA THR A 256 -7.27 1.53 6.89
C THR A 256 -7.88 1.85 8.25
N GLY A 257 -8.09 0.82 9.09
CA GLY A 257 -8.58 1.00 10.46
C GLY A 257 -7.60 1.78 11.34
N ALA A 258 -6.30 1.51 11.21
CA ALA A 258 -5.27 2.21 11.97
C ALA A 258 -5.22 3.71 11.67
N LEU A 259 -5.29 4.10 10.38
CA LEU A 259 -5.33 5.51 9.99
C LEU A 259 -6.60 6.20 10.51
N PHE A 260 -7.77 5.57 10.35
CA PHE A 260 -9.03 6.12 10.84
C PHE A 260 -8.98 6.37 12.36
N ASN A 261 -8.51 5.38 13.12
CA ASN A 261 -8.38 5.54 14.58
C ASN A 261 -7.45 6.70 14.93
N GLN A 262 -6.29 6.78 14.30
CA GLN A 262 -5.32 7.84 14.56
C GLN A 262 -5.87 9.23 14.24
N ARG A 263 -6.58 9.39 13.12
CA ARG A 263 -7.02 10.70 12.62
C ARG A 263 -8.35 11.17 13.20
N ILE A 264 -9.26 10.25 13.51
CA ILE A 264 -10.63 10.55 13.94
C ILE A 264 -10.81 10.30 15.45
N LEU A 265 -10.30 9.18 15.97
CA LEU A 265 -10.51 8.84 17.38
C LEU A 265 -9.42 9.40 18.31
N GLY A 266 -8.26 9.82 17.74
CA GLY A 266 -7.14 10.34 18.53
C GLY A 266 -6.40 9.28 19.35
N ASP A 267 -5.42 9.74 20.14
CA ASP A 267 -4.41 8.83 20.70
C ASP A 267 -4.79 8.13 22.00
N ALA A 268 -5.79 8.52 22.76
CA ALA A 268 -5.77 8.00 24.12
C ALA A 268 -7.10 7.53 24.71
N ASP A 269 -8.19 8.23 24.49
CA ASP A 269 -9.39 8.01 25.32
C ASP A 269 -10.68 7.70 24.55
N ALA A 270 -10.70 7.92 23.26
CA ALA A 270 -11.87 7.63 22.44
C ALA A 270 -11.91 6.16 22.04
N GLN A 271 -12.51 5.33 22.87
CA GLN A 271 -12.69 3.93 22.53
C GLN A 271 -13.79 3.76 21.47
N LEU A 272 -13.46 3.01 20.42
CA LEU A 272 -14.46 2.54 19.47
C LEU A 272 -15.64 1.89 20.20
N SER A 273 -16.86 2.21 19.79
CA SER A 273 -18.07 1.62 20.32
C SER A 273 -18.00 0.09 20.29
N LYS A 274 -18.36 -0.54 21.40
CA LYS A 274 -18.45 -2.00 21.50
C LYS A 274 -19.50 -2.61 20.56
N ALA A 275 -20.45 -1.80 20.08
CA ALA A 275 -21.48 -2.19 19.12
C ALA A 275 -20.99 -2.11 17.67
N ALA A 276 -19.78 -1.59 17.41
CA ALA A 276 -19.24 -1.50 16.06
C ALA A 276 -19.02 -2.89 15.46
N VAL A 277 -19.54 -3.09 14.24
CA VAL A 277 -19.36 -4.32 13.46
C VAL A 277 -17.98 -4.29 12.80
N ARG A 278 -17.22 -5.36 12.91
CA ARG A 278 -15.88 -5.44 12.31
C ARG A 278 -15.91 -6.20 10.98
N MET A 279 -15.33 -5.61 9.94
CA MET A 279 -15.22 -6.18 8.60
C MET A 279 -13.75 -6.42 8.23
N SER A 280 -13.51 -7.51 7.51
CA SER A 280 -12.16 -7.94 7.11
C SER A 280 -11.51 -6.99 6.11
N ASP A 281 -12.27 -6.52 5.11
CA ASP A 281 -11.76 -5.81 3.94
C ASP A 281 -12.66 -4.63 3.53
N ASN A 282 -12.16 -3.80 2.58
CA ASN A 282 -12.89 -2.62 2.09
C ASN A 282 -14.15 -2.97 1.28
N ASN A 283 -14.11 -4.07 0.50
CA ASN A 283 -15.26 -4.48 -0.30
C ASN A 283 -16.44 -4.89 0.59
N SER A 284 -16.16 -5.62 1.68
CA SER A 284 -17.17 -6.01 2.68
C SER A 284 -17.81 -4.79 3.35
N VAL A 285 -17.01 -3.74 3.66
CA VAL A 285 -17.55 -2.48 4.21
C VAL A 285 -18.46 -1.80 3.19
N ALA A 286 -18.01 -1.64 1.94
CA ALA A 286 -18.79 -1.01 0.89
C ALA A 286 -20.09 -1.78 0.60
N ALA A 287 -20.04 -3.10 0.59
CA ALA A 287 -21.20 -3.95 0.33
C ALA A 287 -22.31 -3.77 1.39
N ILE A 288 -21.95 -3.77 2.68
CA ILE A 288 -22.94 -3.59 3.75
C ILE A 288 -23.52 -2.18 3.78
N VAL A 289 -22.69 -1.15 3.51
CA VAL A 289 -23.14 0.25 3.43
C VAL A 289 -24.14 0.45 2.28
N ASN A 290 -23.89 -0.18 1.13
CA ASN A 290 -24.82 -0.11 -0.02
C ASN A 290 -26.12 -0.90 0.19
N ALA A 291 -26.12 -1.88 1.09
CA ALA A 291 -27.29 -2.71 1.36
C ALA A 291 -28.20 -2.13 2.46
N GLU A 292 -27.64 -1.40 3.42
CA GLU A 292 -28.35 -1.03 4.66
C GLU A 292 -28.30 0.49 4.93
N PRO A 293 -29.41 1.21 4.81
CA PRO A 293 -29.47 2.67 4.99
C PRO A 293 -29.01 3.19 6.36
N SER A 294 -29.05 2.34 7.38
CA SER A 294 -28.63 2.67 8.75
C SER A 294 -27.12 2.70 8.93
N VAL A 295 -26.35 2.13 7.99
CA VAL A 295 -24.93 1.87 8.15
C VAL A 295 -24.08 3.07 7.77
N ILE A 296 -23.03 3.32 8.57
CA ILE A 296 -21.91 4.19 8.25
C ILE A 296 -20.62 3.37 8.28
N GLY A 297 -19.75 3.59 7.31
CA GLY A 297 -18.45 2.95 7.20
C GLY A 297 -17.39 3.88 6.63
N PHE A 298 -16.18 3.37 6.47
CA PHE A 298 -15.10 4.07 5.77
C PHE A 298 -14.27 3.07 4.96
N VAL A 299 -13.82 3.52 3.80
CA VAL A 299 -13.04 2.72 2.83
C VAL A 299 -12.00 3.60 2.15
N GLY A 300 -11.00 3.00 1.50
CA GLY A 300 -10.23 3.73 0.48
C GLY A 300 -11.13 4.15 -0.67
N ILE A 301 -10.88 5.30 -1.28
CA ILE A 301 -11.73 5.89 -2.33
C ILE A 301 -11.97 4.94 -3.50
N ALA A 302 -10.99 4.12 -3.86
CA ALA A 302 -11.07 3.08 -4.90
C ALA A 302 -12.17 2.02 -4.62
N PHE A 303 -12.65 1.92 -3.37
CA PHE A 303 -13.64 0.95 -2.92
C PHE A 303 -15.02 1.57 -2.63
N GLN A 304 -15.29 2.78 -3.09
CA GLN A 304 -16.58 3.46 -2.85
C GLN A 304 -17.79 2.66 -3.36
N ARG A 305 -17.67 1.98 -4.50
CA ARG A 305 -18.64 1.02 -5.05
C ARG A 305 -20.09 1.53 -5.14
N GLY A 306 -20.29 2.84 -5.37
CA GLY A 306 -21.61 3.46 -5.48
C GLY A 306 -22.20 4.00 -4.16
N ALA A 307 -21.57 3.74 -3.01
CA ALA A 307 -21.93 4.38 -1.74
C ALA A 307 -21.74 5.90 -1.81
N GLN A 308 -22.52 6.64 -1.01
CA GLN A 308 -22.39 8.09 -0.93
C GLN A 308 -21.18 8.46 -0.07
N ALA A 309 -20.24 9.25 -0.63
CA ALA A 309 -19.16 9.83 0.15
C ALA A 309 -19.68 11.01 1.00
N VAL A 310 -19.26 11.07 2.25
CA VAL A 310 -19.59 12.15 3.18
C VAL A 310 -18.49 13.20 3.17
N THR A 311 -18.85 14.47 2.98
CA THR A 311 -17.93 15.60 3.12
C THR A 311 -17.60 15.82 4.59
N LEU A 312 -16.31 15.87 4.92
CA LEU A 312 -15.87 16.18 6.28
C LEU A 312 -15.50 17.66 6.40
N THR A 313 -15.94 18.28 7.47
CA THR A 313 -15.52 19.64 7.85
C THR A 313 -14.71 19.59 9.13
N ASN A 314 -13.63 20.37 9.19
CA ASN A 314 -12.85 20.50 10.42
C ASN A 314 -13.34 21.68 11.28
N ASP A 315 -12.80 21.81 12.49
CA ASP A 315 -13.20 22.85 13.48
C ASP A 315 -12.99 24.28 12.98
N CYS A 316 -12.13 24.48 11.96
CA CYS A 316 -11.89 25.77 11.35
C CYS A 316 -12.84 26.05 10.16
N GLY A 317 -13.84 25.21 9.94
CA GLY A 317 -14.77 25.33 8.82
C GLY A 317 -14.16 25.07 7.44
N ILE A 318 -13.02 24.35 7.36
CA ILE A 318 -12.42 23.95 6.10
C ILE A 318 -13.05 22.63 5.69
N ALA A 319 -13.84 22.66 4.60
CA ALA A 319 -14.34 21.46 3.96
C ALA A 319 -13.19 20.70 3.28
N MET A 320 -13.11 19.41 3.52
CA MET A 320 -12.03 18.56 3.02
C MET A 320 -12.58 17.64 1.93
N SER A 321 -12.05 17.78 0.72
CA SER A 321 -12.42 16.95 -0.43
C SER A 321 -11.34 15.89 -0.70
N PRO A 322 -11.70 14.63 -0.87
CA PRO A 322 -10.77 13.54 -1.17
C PRO A 322 -10.42 13.50 -2.67
N ASP A 323 -10.08 14.62 -3.29
CA ASP A 323 -9.67 14.67 -4.68
C ASP A 323 -8.17 14.35 -4.85
N ALA A 324 -7.75 14.02 -6.09
CA ALA A 324 -6.40 13.62 -6.40
C ALA A 324 -5.36 14.70 -6.05
N PHE A 325 -5.66 15.97 -6.28
CA PHE A 325 -4.75 17.06 -5.93
C PHE A 325 -4.54 17.19 -4.42
N SER A 326 -5.63 17.18 -3.65
CA SER A 326 -5.57 17.25 -2.18
C SER A 326 -4.86 16.04 -1.57
N ALA A 327 -5.00 14.87 -2.20
CA ALA A 327 -4.27 13.67 -1.82
C ALA A 327 -2.76 13.79 -2.13
N ARG A 328 -2.37 14.23 -3.34
CA ARG A 328 -0.97 14.44 -3.72
C ARG A 328 -0.29 15.49 -2.85
N THR A 329 -0.97 16.59 -2.53
CA THR A 329 -0.46 17.62 -1.62
C THR A 329 -0.54 17.21 -0.16
N GLU A 330 -1.15 16.06 0.16
CA GLU A 330 -1.35 15.55 1.52
C GLU A 330 -2.09 16.54 2.44
N GLU A 331 -3.03 17.29 1.89
CA GLU A 331 -3.86 18.26 2.61
C GLU A 331 -5.20 17.67 3.07
N TYR A 332 -5.60 16.54 2.48
CA TYR A 332 -6.77 15.81 2.94
C TYR A 332 -6.45 15.04 4.25
N LEU A 333 -7.26 15.21 5.28
CA LEU A 333 -7.01 14.65 6.63
C LEU A 333 -6.83 13.12 6.61
N LEU A 334 -7.65 12.42 5.83
CA LEU A 334 -7.68 10.96 5.77
C LEU A 334 -6.89 10.41 4.58
N GLN A 335 -5.91 11.16 4.08
CA GLN A 335 -4.97 10.64 3.10
C GLN A 335 -3.93 9.73 3.74
N ARG A 336 -3.38 8.82 2.96
CA ARG A 336 -2.26 7.96 3.35
C ARG A 336 -1.40 7.59 2.17
N ARG A 337 -0.13 7.33 2.44
CA ARG A 337 0.79 6.74 1.47
C ARG A 337 0.61 5.21 1.48
N LEU A 338 0.69 4.62 0.31
CA LEU A 338 0.77 3.18 0.11
C LEU A 338 2.22 2.79 -0.08
N TYR A 339 2.65 1.75 0.61
CA TYR A 339 4.06 1.36 0.66
C TYR A 339 4.27 -0.06 0.18
N LEU A 340 5.42 -0.27 -0.46
CA LEU A 340 6.04 -1.58 -0.59
C LEU A 340 7.33 -1.59 0.25
N TYR A 341 7.60 -2.70 0.90
CA TYR A 341 8.78 -2.92 1.71
C TYR A 341 9.50 -4.19 1.27
N ASN A 342 10.82 -4.20 1.30
CA ASN A 342 11.61 -5.40 1.05
C ASN A 342 12.75 -5.54 2.07
N ARG A 343 13.20 -6.78 2.25
CA ARG A 343 14.44 -7.07 2.97
C ARG A 343 15.62 -6.90 2.02
N THR A 344 16.81 -6.58 2.56
CA THR A 344 18.05 -6.51 1.76
C THR A 344 18.70 -7.87 1.55
N ASP A 345 18.41 -8.86 2.40
CA ASP A 345 19.04 -10.17 2.45
C ASP A 345 18.32 -11.27 1.66
N SER A 346 17.07 -11.01 1.23
CA SER A 346 16.24 -12.00 0.53
C SER A 346 15.55 -11.47 -0.75
N LEU A 347 15.97 -10.31 -1.24
CA LEU A 347 15.39 -9.72 -2.45
C LEU A 347 15.97 -10.42 -3.70
N THR A 348 15.10 -11.06 -4.50
CA THR A 348 15.50 -11.72 -5.74
C THR A 348 15.68 -10.70 -6.88
N ALA A 349 16.29 -11.13 -8.00
CA ALA A 349 16.45 -10.27 -9.17
C ALA A 349 15.08 -9.91 -9.79
N GLU A 350 14.15 -10.86 -9.83
CA GLU A 350 12.78 -10.71 -10.34
C GLU A 350 11.99 -9.73 -9.46
N ALA A 351 12.06 -9.89 -8.14
CA ALA A 351 11.43 -8.97 -7.18
C ALA A 351 12.02 -7.54 -7.30
N THR A 352 13.32 -7.41 -7.57
CA THR A 352 13.97 -6.12 -7.80
C THR A 352 13.47 -5.47 -9.09
N ASP A 353 13.38 -6.25 -10.17
CA ASP A 353 12.88 -5.76 -11.46
C ASP A 353 11.41 -5.33 -11.38
N PHE A 354 10.59 -6.10 -10.66
CA PHE A 354 9.21 -5.74 -10.36
C PHE A 354 9.11 -4.43 -9.55
N LEU A 355 9.88 -4.29 -8.47
CA LEU A 355 9.90 -3.05 -7.66
C LEU A 355 10.32 -1.84 -8.48
N ASN A 356 11.32 -1.96 -9.36
CA ASN A 356 11.73 -0.88 -10.25
C ASN A 356 10.61 -0.50 -11.25
N HIS A 357 9.89 -1.49 -11.77
CA HIS A 357 8.77 -1.26 -12.69
C HIS A 357 7.64 -0.46 -12.00
N VAL A 358 7.18 -0.92 -10.83
CA VAL A 358 6.04 -0.30 -10.13
C VAL A 358 6.36 1.07 -9.50
N GLN A 359 7.63 1.45 -9.41
CA GLN A 359 8.05 2.78 -8.98
C GLN A 359 8.24 3.75 -10.16
N SER A 360 8.24 3.25 -11.39
CA SER A 360 8.41 4.08 -12.58
C SER A 360 7.13 4.87 -12.90
N SER A 361 7.27 5.97 -13.66
CA SER A 361 6.10 6.73 -14.15
C SER A 361 5.24 5.97 -15.18
N GLN A 362 5.70 4.82 -15.66
CA GLN A 362 4.94 4.00 -16.62
C GLN A 362 3.64 3.44 -16.02
N VAL A 363 3.57 3.29 -14.69
CA VAL A 363 2.38 2.78 -14.00
C VAL A 363 1.43 3.88 -13.49
N ASP A 364 1.76 5.17 -13.66
CA ASP A 364 0.96 6.28 -13.14
C ASP A 364 -0.49 6.24 -13.65
N ASP A 365 -0.69 6.01 -14.96
CA ASP A 365 -2.04 5.91 -15.55
C ASP A 365 -2.84 4.72 -14.99
N VAL A 366 -2.18 3.63 -14.68
CA VAL A 366 -2.80 2.42 -14.11
C VAL A 366 -3.19 2.65 -12.66
N ILE A 367 -2.36 3.33 -11.90
CA ILE A 367 -2.68 3.74 -10.52
C ILE A 367 -3.94 4.62 -10.52
N LEU A 368 -4.03 5.61 -11.40
CA LEU A 368 -5.23 6.46 -11.53
C LEU A 368 -6.47 5.68 -11.95
N LYS A 369 -6.36 4.77 -12.91
CA LYS A 369 -7.48 3.90 -13.35
C LYS A 369 -7.97 2.96 -12.26
N SER A 370 -7.10 2.56 -11.34
CA SER A 370 -7.48 1.74 -10.19
C SER A 370 -8.23 2.52 -9.10
N GLY A 371 -8.33 3.86 -9.24
CA GLY A 371 -8.98 4.75 -8.27
C GLY A 371 -8.04 5.23 -7.15
N PHE A 372 -6.76 4.90 -7.22
CA PHE A 372 -5.73 5.48 -6.35
C PHE A 372 -5.11 6.72 -6.99
N VAL A 373 -4.25 7.40 -6.26
CA VAL A 373 -3.58 8.61 -6.71
C VAL A 373 -2.10 8.34 -6.92
N ASP A 374 -1.63 8.53 -8.14
CA ASP A 374 -0.23 8.42 -8.48
C ASP A 374 0.61 9.53 -7.83
N LEU A 375 1.91 9.48 -8.01
CA LEU A 375 2.86 10.49 -7.52
C LEU A 375 3.21 11.54 -8.59
N GLY A 376 2.47 11.60 -9.70
CA GLY A 376 2.64 12.58 -10.77
C GLY A 376 2.32 14.00 -10.33
N ILE A 377 2.64 14.97 -11.19
CA ILE A 377 2.41 16.38 -10.91
C ILE A 377 1.24 16.89 -11.72
N GLU A 378 0.24 17.39 -11.01
CA GLU A 378 -0.94 18.06 -11.56
C GLU A 378 -0.82 19.57 -11.35
N ARG A 379 -1.27 20.36 -12.33
CA ARG A 379 -1.42 21.81 -12.23
C ARG A 379 -2.87 22.14 -11.91
N ARG A 380 -3.09 22.92 -10.86
CA ARG A 380 -4.41 23.40 -10.44
C ARG A 380 -4.43 24.92 -10.50
N GLU A 381 -5.45 25.47 -11.18
CA GLU A 381 -5.70 26.90 -11.15
C GLU A 381 -6.08 27.35 -9.74
N MET A 382 -5.50 28.47 -9.28
CA MET A 382 -5.73 28.97 -7.92
C MET A 382 -7.20 29.21 -7.55
N PRO A 383 -8.11 29.64 -8.46
CA PRO A 383 -9.54 29.74 -8.15
C PRO A 383 -10.19 28.40 -7.77
N LEU A 384 -9.60 27.28 -8.23
CA LEU A 384 -10.08 25.92 -7.94
C LEU A 384 -9.46 25.32 -6.67
N ASP A 385 -8.53 26.05 -6.02
CA ASP A 385 -7.88 25.59 -4.77
C ASP A 385 -8.79 25.83 -3.54
N GLY A 386 -9.98 25.28 -3.59
CA GLY A 386 -11.03 25.46 -2.59
C GLY A 386 -11.41 26.94 -2.40
N ASN A 387 -12.07 27.27 -1.32
CA ASN A 387 -12.42 28.66 -0.99
C ASN A 387 -11.23 29.44 -0.39
N ARG A 388 -9.98 29.08 -0.75
CA ARG A 388 -8.76 29.64 -0.15
C ARG A 388 -8.67 31.15 -0.30
N ALA A 389 -8.85 31.67 -1.53
CA ALA A 389 -8.82 33.11 -1.78
C ALA A 389 -9.93 33.85 -1.02
N LEU A 390 -11.14 33.27 -0.92
CA LEU A 390 -12.25 33.84 -0.17
C LEU A 390 -11.95 33.87 1.34
N ARG A 391 -11.41 32.78 1.90
CA ARG A 391 -10.99 32.73 3.30
C ARG A 391 -9.91 33.76 3.61
N LEU A 392 -8.92 33.92 2.73
CA LEU A 392 -7.87 34.93 2.87
C LEU A 392 -8.41 36.34 2.82
N THR A 393 -9.34 36.64 1.90
CA THR A 393 -9.97 37.96 1.80
C THR A 393 -10.74 38.32 3.05
N ASN A 394 -11.38 37.33 3.69
CA ASN A 394 -12.19 37.51 4.91
C ASN A 394 -11.37 37.34 6.20
N LYS A 395 -10.07 37.06 6.11
CA LYS A 395 -9.21 36.85 7.28
C LYS A 395 -9.06 38.17 8.06
N ASP A 396 -9.29 38.10 9.35
CA ASP A 396 -8.97 39.21 10.25
C ASP A 396 -7.45 39.36 10.36
N ALA A 397 -6.96 40.54 10.01
CA ALA A 397 -5.54 40.84 9.95
C ALA A 397 -5.31 42.32 10.28
N ASP A 398 -4.29 42.62 11.07
CA ASP A 398 -3.89 43.99 11.33
C ASP A 398 -3.29 44.68 10.08
N THR A 399 -2.94 45.98 10.18
CA THR A 399 -2.43 46.73 9.04
C THR A 399 -1.10 46.20 8.50
N TYR A 400 -0.26 45.61 9.36
CA TYR A 400 1.02 45.04 8.97
C TYR A 400 0.83 43.71 8.24
N GLU A 401 0.05 42.80 8.81
CA GLU A 401 -0.30 41.52 8.23
C GLU A 401 -1.06 41.67 6.90
N ARG A 402 -1.92 42.71 6.79
CA ARG A 402 -2.70 43.01 5.59
C ARG A 402 -1.83 43.22 4.36
N GLY A 403 -0.68 43.89 4.48
CA GLY A 403 0.25 44.08 3.38
C GLY A 403 0.82 42.78 2.80
N PHE A 404 1.08 41.80 3.67
CA PHE A 404 1.52 40.46 3.24
C PHE A 404 0.38 39.65 2.66
N LEU A 405 -0.81 39.79 3.21
CA LEU A 405 -2.01 39.13 2.70
C LEU A 405 -2.38 39.61 1.29
N ASP A 406 -2.29 40.93 1.04
CA ASP A 406 -2.52 41.49 -0.28
C ASP A 406 -1.46 41.01 -1.28
N SER A 407 -0.20 40.90 -0.85
CA SER A 407 0.89 40.34 -1.67
C SER A 407 0.64 38.88 -2.01
N LEU A 408 0.19 38.07 -1.04
CA LEU A 408 -0.16 36.66 -1.25
C LEU A 408 -1.30 36.53 -2.27
N LEU A 409 -2.37 37.31 -2.11
CA LEU A 409 -3.52 37.31 -3.04
C LEU A 409 -3.11 37.74 -4.46
N GLN A 410 -2.17 38.71 -4.58
CA GLN A 410 -1.63 39.13 -5.86
C GLN A 410 -0.79 38.03 -6.53
N GLU A 411 0.05 37.31 -5.76
CA GLU A 411 0.79 36.16 -6.31
C GLU A 411 -0.18 35.05 -6.74
N MET A 412 -1.18 34.69 -5.93
CA MET A 412 -2.19 33.70 -6.29
C MET A 412 -2.93 34.07 -7.60
N ALA A 413 -3.13 35.34 -7.88
CA ALA A 413 -3.73 35.78 -9.13
C ALA A 413 -2.87 35.49 -10.37
N ASN A 414 -1.54 35.49 -10.22
CA ASN A 414 -0.57 35.36 -11.31
C ASN A 414 0.00 33.95 -11.50
N TYR A 415 -0.20 33.07 -10.54
CA TYR A 415 0.34 31.71 -10.56
C TYR A 415 -0.75 30.67 -10.39
N ASP A 416 -0.47 29.47 -10.89
CA ASP A 416 -1.21 28.25 -10.60
C ASP A 416 -0.37 27.36 -9.66
N ARG A 417 -1.03 26.47 -8.93
CA ARG A 417 -0.38 25.61 -7.98
C ARG A 417 -0.09 24.23 -8.60
N LEU A 418 1.12 23.72 -8.38
CA LEU A 418 1.46 22.31 -8.66
C LEU A 418 1.13 21.43 -7.45
N SER A 419 0.80 20.18 -7.72
CA SER A 419 0.45 19.20 -6.66
C SER A 419 1.66 18.70 -5.86
N THR A 420 2.85 19.25 -6.10
CA THR A 420 4.06 18.97 -5.31
C THR A 420 4.13 19.88 -4.10
N THR A 421 4.28 19.29 -2.92
CA THR A 421 4.37 20.03 -1.66
C THR A 421 5.46 19.42 -0.78
N PHE A 422 6.48 20.22 -0.44
CA PHE A 422 7.56 19.77 0.43
C PHE A 422 7.24 20.05 1.90
N ARG A 423 7.48 19.05 2.76
CA ARG A 423 7.18 19.13 4.18
C ARG A 423 8.45 19.02 5.03
N PHE A 424 8.36 19.57 6.22
CA PHE A 424 9.46 19.62 7.17
C PHE A 424 9.05 18.99 8.50
N ALA A 425 9.96 18.24 9.12
CA ALA A 425 9.79 17.80 10.49
C ALA A 425 9.73 19.01 11.44
N THR A 426 9.08 18.86 12.59
CA THR A 426 8.96 19.91 13.60
C THR A 426 10.35 20.43 13.99
N ALA A 427 10.51 21.76 14.00
CA ALA A 427 11.77 22.45 14.31
C ALA A 427 12.98 21.98 13.46
N SER A 428 12.74 21.50 12.23
CA SER A 428 13.78 21.01 11.33
C SER A 428 13.71 21.71 9.97
N SER A 429 14.87 21.84 9.32
CA SER A 429 14.99 22.17 7.90
C SER A 429 15.19 20.94 7.01
N ARG A 430 15.15 19.73 7.60
CA ARG A 430 15.29 18.48 6.86
C ARG A 430 13.95 18.10 6.22
N LEU A 431 13.98 17.80 4.93
CA LEU A 431 12.86 17.30 4.16
C LEU A 431 12.48 15.88 4.63
N ASP A 432 11.23 15.49 4.41
CA ASP A 432 10.72 14.15 4.73
C ASP A 432 11.19 13.08 3.71
N GLU A 433 10.77 11.83 3.90
CA GLU A 433 11.16 10.70 3.05
C GLU A 433 10.61 10.78 1.62
N ARG A 434 9.52 11.50 1.41
CA ARG A 434 8.91 11.67 0.07
C ARG A 434 9.68 12.67 -0.79
N ALA A 435 10.41 13.59 -0.17
CA ALA A 435 11.05 14.70 -0.87
C ALA A 435 11.96 14.25 -2.02
N ARG A 436 12.61 13.08 -1.92
CA ARG A 436 13.44 12.53 -2.99
C ARG A 436 12.62 12.24 -4.26
N ILE A 437 11.44 11.63 -4.09
CA ILE A 437 10.52 11.34 -5.20
C ILE A 437 9.97 12.64 -5.76
N ASP A 438 9.58 13.57 -4.88
CA ASP A 438 9.07 14.88 -5.29
C ASP A 438 10.12 15.70 -6.05
N LEU A 439 11.40 15.67 -5.67
CA LEU A 439 12.49 16.30 -6.39
C LEU A 439 12.67 15.71 -7.80
N GLU A 440 12.67 14.39 -7.92
CA GLU A 440 12.79 13.69 -9.20
C GLU A 440 11.63 14.02 -10.14
N ARG A 441 10.39 13.87 -9.67
CA ARG A 441 9.18 14.11 -10.45
C ARG A 441 9.00 15.59 -10.80
N LEU A 442 9.29 16.50 -9.87
CA LEU A 442 9.25 17.92 -10.14
C LEU A 442 10.29 18.30 -11.20
N THR A 443 11.51 17.77 -11.10
CA THR A 443 12.55 18.04 -12.09
C THR A 443 12.12 17.56 -13.48
N ALA A 444 11.64 16.33 -13.60
CA ALA A 444 11.15 15.79 -14.87
C ALA A 444 9.95 16.59 -15.44
N HIS A 445 9.02 17.01 -14.56
CA HIS A 445 7.90 17.86 -14.97
C HIS A 445 8.36 19.21 -15.51
N LEU A 446 9.32 19.85 -14.84
CA LEU A 446 9.82 21.18 -15.23
C LEU A 446 10.70 21.15 -16.47
N GLU A 447 11.46 20.06 -16.71
CA GLU A 447 12.19 19.85 -17.98
C GLU A 447 11.27 19.82 -19.19
N ALA A 448 10.05 19.31 -19.02
CA ALA A 448 9.06 19.27 -20.10
C ALA A 448 8.34 20.62 -20.34
N GLN A 449 8.58 21.63 -19.50
CA GLN A 449 7.98 22.95 -19.67
C GLN A 449 8.73 23.80 -20.71
N PRO A 450 8.05 24.79 -21.32
CA PRO A 450 8.70 25.73 -22.24
C PRO A 450 9.87 26.48 -21.59
N GLU A 451 10.88 26.81 -22.38
CA GLU A 451 11.98 27.68 -21.94
C GLU A 451 11.45 29.06 -21.47
N GLY A 452 11.98 29.54 -20.38
CA GLY A 452 11.53 30.78 -19.72
C GLY A 452 10.37 30.56 -18.75
N THR A 453 9.96 29.34 -18.49
CA THR A 453 8.97 29.02 -17.43
C THR A 453 9.45 29.59 -16.10
N GLU A 454 8.55 30.27 -15.39
CA GLU A 454 8.81 30.84 -14.08
C GLU A 454 8.05 30.04 -13.02
N ILE A 455 8.78 29.59 -11.99
CA ILE A 455 8.20 28.91 -10.83
C ILE A 455 8.53 29.66 -9.55
N ARG A 456 7.70 29.46 -8.54
CA ARG A 456 7.86 30.05 -7.21
C ARG A 456 7.69 29.00 -6.12
N PHE A 457 8.66 28.93 -5.22
CA PHE A 457 8.56 28.15 -3.99
C PHE A 457 7.96 29.05 -2.91
N VAL A 458 6.78 28.66 -2.39
CA VAL A 458 6.00 29.50 -1.46
C VAL A 458 5.89 28.79 -0.12
N GLY A 459 6.55 29.34 0.89
CA GLY A 459 6.62 28.77 2.22
C GLY A 459 5.48 29.21 3.13
N PHE A 460 5.00 28.27 3.95
CA PHE A 460 4.00 28.49 5.01
C PHE A 460 4.45 27.82 6.32
N THR A 461 3.91 28.33 7.44
CA THR A 461 4.11 27.74 8.78
C THR A 461 2.77 27.41 9.42
N ASP A 462 2.81 26.74 10.57
CA ASP A 462 1.74 26.75 11.54
C ASP A 462 1.68 28.12 12.27
N ASN A 463 0.76 28.27 13.21
CA ASN A 463 0.55 29.51 13.96
C ASN A 463 1.37 29.59 15.26
N GLU A 464 2.35 28.71 15.46
CA GLU A 464 3.20 28.76 16.64
C GLU A 464 4.33 29.77 16.47
N GLY A 465 4.50 30.66 17.44
CA GLY A 465 5.53 31.72 17.39
C GLY A 465 5.01 33.09 16.95
N SER A 466 5.92 34.03 16.71
CA SER A 466 5.58 35.37 16.23
C SER A 466 5.32 35.39 14.74
N PHE A 467 4.47 36.28 14.26
CA PHE A 467 4.20 36.46 12.84
C PHE A 467 5.48 36.75 12.03
N GLU A 468 6.32 37.67 12.49
CA GLU A 468 7.58 38.00 11.85
C GLU A 468 8.55 36.81 11.81
N GLY A 469 8.66 36.06 12.92
CA GLY A 469 9.45 34.82 12.98
C GLY A 469 8.97 33.80 11.95
N ASN A 470 7.66 33.64 11.82
CA ASN A 470 7.03 32.74 10.86
C ASN A 470 7.21 33.18 9.40
N LEU A 471 7.18 34.50 9.12
CA LEU A 471 7.51 35.02 7.78
C LEU A 471 8.93 34.63 7.38
N ASN A 472 9.92 34.90 8.24
CA ASN A 472 11.32 34.58 7.98
C ASN A 472 11.52 33.07 7.83
N LEU A 473 10.98 32.26 8.75
CA LEU A 473 11.06 30.79 8.70
C LEU A 473 10.47 30.20 7.42
N SER A 474 9.33 30.72 6.98
CA SER A 474 8.68 30.27 5.74
C SER A 474 9.49 30.59 4.49
N ALA A 475 10.10 31.80 4.43
CA ALA A 475 11.00 32.19 3.35
C ALA A 475 12.27 31.34 3.32
N ASP A 476 12.88 31.08 4.47
CA ASP A 476 14.08 30.23 4.60
C ASP A 476 13.81 28.80 4.14
N ARG A 477 12.66 28.24 4.50
CA ARG A 477 12.22 26.92 4.05
C ARG A 477 12.02 26.86 2.53
N ALA A 478 11.37 27.87 1.96
CA ALA A 478 11.19 27.98 0.51
C ALA A 478 12.54 28.07 -0.22
N ALA A 479 13.47 28.89 0.28
CA ALA A 479 14.82 29.00 -0.27
C ALA A 479 15.59 27.66 -0.17
N ARG A 480 15.43 26.93 0.93
CA ARG A 480 16.05 25.61 1.08
C ARG A 480 15.51 24.61 0.07
N VAL A 481 14.20 24.53 -0.15
CA VAL A 481 13.61 23.64 -1.17
C VAL A 481 14.13 24.00 -2.56
N MET A 482 14.15 25.30 -2.90
CA MET A 482 14.72 25.75 -4.18
C MET A 482 16.17 25.28 -4.37
N GLN A 483 17.01 25.40 -3.34
CA GLN A 483 18.41 24.93 -3.38
C GLN A 483 18.50 23.40 -3.58
N GLU A 484 17.64 22.62 -2.92
CA GLU A 484 17.60 21.16 -3.09
C GLU A 484 17.18 20.79 -4.52
N VAL A 485 16.15 21.45 -5.09
CA VAL A 485 15.74 21.26 -6.48
C VAL A 485 16.86 21.61 -7.44
N GLN A 486 17.53 22.77 -7.27
CA GLN A 486 18.65 23.18 -8.11
C GLN A 486 19.83 22.20 -8.02
N SER A 487 20.14 21.75 -6.80
CA SER A 487 21.23 20.79 -6.57
C SER A 487 20.94 19.41 -7.20
N TYR A 488 19.69 18.94 -7.10
CA TYR A 488 19.26 17.68 -7.70
C TYR A 488 19.23 17.75 -9.23
N ALA A 489 18.66 18.82 -9.77
CA ALA A 489 18.46 18.99 -11.20
C ALA A 489 19.78 19.32 -11.96
N GLY A 490 20.72 20.00 -11.32
CA GLY A 490 21.93 20.48 -11.98
C GLY A 490 21.61 21.36 -13.19
N GLU A 491 22.19 21.04 -14.34
CA GLU A 491 21.99 21.81 -15.59
C GLU A 491 20.63 21.55 -16.28
N ARG A 492 19.87 20.57 -15.82
CA ARG A 492 18.59 20.15 -16.44
C ARG A 492 17.52 21.26 -16.43
N LEU A 493 17.57 22.18 -15.49
CA LEU A 493 16.58 23.25 -15.33
C LEU A 493 17.15 24.65 -15.61
N THR A 494 18.17 24.79 -16.45
CA THR A 494 18.78 26.11 -16.80
C THR A 494 17.80 27.07 -17.49
N GLY A 495 16.79 26.54 -18.19
CA GLY A 495 15.72 27.29 -18.83
C GLY A 495 14.55 27.70 -17.91
N VAL A 496 14.58 27.32 -16.62
CA VAL A 496 13.51 27.59 -15.66
C VAL A 496 13.94 28.67 -14.68
N SER A 497 13.16 29.76 -14.58
CA SER A 497 13.38 30.82 -13.59
C SER A 497 12.76 30.43 -12.26
N MET A 498 13.52 30.51 -11.16
CA MET A 498 13.07 30.09 -9.83
C MET A 498 13.10 31.27 -8.86
N GLY A 499 12.00 31.44 -8.11
CA GLY A 499 11.88 32.46 -7.07
C GLY A 499 11.34 31.86 -5.76
N VAL A 500 11.41 32.65 -4.70
CA VAL A 500 10.92 32.25 -3.36
C VAL A 500 10.00 33.32 -2.78
N SER A 501 9.00 32.88 -1.99
CA SER A 501 8.15 33.73 -1.16
C SER A 501 7.88 33.04 0.16
N GLY A 502 7.70 33.82 1.23
CA GLY A 502 7.33 33.31 2.54
C GLY A 502 6.17 34.12 3.10
N TYR A 503 5.11 33.44 3.53
CA TYR A 503 3.89 34.06 4.02
C TYR A 503 3.51 33.63 5.44
N GLY A 504 4.43 32.95 6.14
CA GLY A 504 4.22 32.52 7.52
C GLY A 504 2.93 31.73 7.67
N GLN A 505 2.11 32.13 8.64
CA GLN A 505 0.86 31.47 9.02
C GLN A 505 -0.38 32.02 8.28
N LEU A 506 -0.22 32.82 7.23
CA LEU A 506 -1.35 33.50 6.59
C LEU A 506 -2.34 32.57 5.90
N SER A 507 -1.86 31.46 5.33
CA SER A 507 -2.71 30.56 4.55
C SER A 507 -2.68 29.13 5.09
N GLU A 508 -3.62 28.85 5.96
CA GLU A 508 -3.84 27.53 6.54
C GLU A 508 -4.44 26.57 5.52
N ALA A 509 -3.88 25.37 5.41
CA ALA A 509 -4.45 24.24 4.66
C ALA A 509 -5.21 23.28 5.58
N ALA A 510 -4.90 23.29 6.88
CA ALA A 510 -5.58 22.51 7.92
C ALA A 510 -5.67 23.32 9.23
N CYS A 511 -6.50 22.88 10.18
CA CYS A 511 -6.62 23.52 11.48
C CYS A 511 -5.32 23.46 12.27
N ASN A 512 -4.91 24.58 12.85
CA ASN A 512 -3.77 24.65 13.78
C ASN A 512 -4.06 24.08 15.18
N SER A 513 -5.31 23.70 15.49
CA SER A 513 -5.71 23.14 16.77
C SER A 513 -5.13 21.75 17.04
N THR A 514 -4.76 21.00 16.01
CA THR A 514 -4.20 19.66 16.09
C THR A 514 -2.75 19.60 15.63
N ASP A 515 -1.96 18.64 16.14
CA ASP A 515 -0.58 18.42 15.72
C ASP A 515 -0.50 18.03 14.23
N ASP A 516 -1.45 17.25 13.75
CA ASP A 516 -1.51 16.84 12.34
C ASP A 516 -1.86 18.01 11.42
N GLY A 517 -2.78 18.87 11.82
CA GLY A 517 -3.08 20.09 11.07
C GLY A 517 -1.89 21.04 11.02
N ARG A 518 -1.17 21.22 12.15
CA ARG A 518 0.09 21.99 12.16
C ARG A 518 1.15 21.38 11.25
N LYS A 519 1.27 20.05 11.16
CA LYS A 519 2.18 19.39 10.20
C LYS A 519 1.80 19.69 8.75
N ILE A 520 0.51 19.70 8.43
CA ILE A 520 0.00 20.06 7.10
C ILE A 520 0.33 21.51 6.77
N ASN A 521 0.25 22.43 7.75
CA ASN A 521 0.52 23.84 7.56
C ASN A 521 2.01 24.15 7.37
N ARG A 522 2.94 23.39 7.96
CA ARG A 522 4.40 23.55 7.76
C ARG A 522 4.83 22.99 6.42
N ARG A 523 4.65 23.78 5.35
CA ARG A 523 4.84 23.32 3.98
C ARG A 523 5.50 24.38 3.08
N VAL A 524 6.07 23.91 1.97
CA VAL A 524 6.46 24.72 0.81
C VAL A 524 5.72 24.20 -0.41
N GLU A 525 4.90 25.05 -1.00
CA GLU A 525 4.17 24.80 -2.23
C GLU A 525 5.03 25.22 -3.44
N VAL A 526 4.80 24.57 -4.58
CA VAL A 526 5.40 24.97 -5.86
C VAL A 526 4.33 25.57 -6.75
N TRP A 527 4.55 26.80 -7.17
CA TRP A 527 3.63 27.54 -8.01
C TRP A 527 4.28 27.81 -9.36
N ILE A 528 3.50 27.69 -10.44
CA ILE A 528 3.94 27.96 -11.81
C ILE A 528 3.20 29.18 -12.36
N LYS A 529 3.91 30.08 -13.01
CA LYS A 529 3.32 31.31 -13.58
C LYS A 529 2.30 30.96 -14.65
N LYS A 530 1.19 31.68 -14.64
CA LYS A 530 0.18 31.59 -15.72
C LYS A 530 0.80 32.06 -17.02
N SER A 531 0.51 31.33 -18.10
CA SER A 531 0.95 31.65 -19.46
C SER A 531 0.27 32.90 -19.96
#